data_dbe46afbda013902fc65b8c49e305a82
#
_entry.id   dbe46afbda013902fc65b8c49e305a82
#
_cell.length_a   1.000
_cell.length_b   1.000
_cell.length_c   1.000
_cell.angle_alpha   90.00
_cell.angle_beta   90.00
_cell.angle_gamma   90.00
#
_symmetry.space_group_name_H-M   'P 1'
#
loop_
_entity.id
_entity.type
_entity.pdbx_description
1 polymer ?
#
loop_
_entity_poly.entity_id
_entity_poly.type
_entity_poly.pdbx_seq_one_letter_code
_entity_poly.pdbx_strand_id
1 'polypeptide(L)'
;MLKQLNALLVLCCSTSVMAAGPLVLEGPNGHVPAKYQNPNIILNIETGTLGSRDNDIADRLVREALAIWNNISTSTINITQGIDVPVDIDETNFTSYIPDPFNNTIHNDEDGLNPVVYDNDGSIIDAFFGVGQGTGPDASVVGFAASSIFIGASFFTEGFAVINGNDNLPIDSNQLKLIVAHEIGHYLGLDHSQTNINNTEILLINSCDTASDRNDYPLMYPWACRISQETHPDDNVSLSTLYPTADFYPAQGQLTGKFMTSDGTPVRGANLWVENMQTGEVVSIVSDYLQQCTGFFTLMLPPGNYKLHANSINTEFTEGSSVGPYANSPSDLSFQPPASDIGSDLVFDAEGEVPAIITLEEGRSVDVVFRTDGSGSFTVNDNQVDLAQIYNSADACPSSGGGGGSPSLPLLVTLLCIPALRAFARRLV
;
A
#
# COMPACT_ATOMS: atom_id res chain seq x y z
N MET A 1 19.35 -31.45 14.26
CA MET A 1 18.09 -31.41 13.51
C MET A 1 17.78 -29.93 13.30
N LEU A 2 18.33 -29.35 12.26
CA LEU A 2 17.99 -27.98 11.83
C LEU A 2 16.56 -28.00 11.28
N LYS A 3 15.66 -27.29 11.91
CA LYS A 3 14.38 -26.94 11.29
C LYS A 3 14.73 -25.90 10.21
N GLN A 4 14.66 -26.29 8.96
CA GLN A 4 14.57 -25.31 7.86
C GLN A 4 13.26 -24.55 8.06
N LEU A 5 13.33 -23.33 8.57
CA LEU A 5 12.25 -22.37 8.45
C LEU A 5 12.27 -21.89 7.00
N ASN A 6 11.19 -22.12 6.29
CA ASN A 6 11.01 -21.56 4.96
C ASN A 6 10.57 -20.12 5.11
N ALA A 7 11.42 -19.17 4.78
CA ALA A 7 11.00 -17.79 4.54
C ALA A 7 10.24 -17.72 3.22
N LEU A 8 9.11 -17.03 3.19
CA LEU A 8 8.35 -16.73 1.98
C LEU A 8 8.65 -15.28 1.59
N LEU A 9 9.24 -15.10 0.44
CA LEU A 9 9.32 -13.79 -0.18
C LEU A 9 7.94 -13.42 -0.69
N VAL A 10 7.36 -12.37 -0.17
CA VAL A 10 6.17 -11.74 -0.74
C VAL A 10 6.66 -10.66 -1.69
N LEU A 11 6.81 -11.03 -2.95
CA LEU A 11 6.97 -10.04 -4.01
C LEU A 11 5.64 -9.31 -4.18
N CYS A 12 5.66 -8.00 -4.29
CA CYS A 12 4.47 -7.18 -4.58
C CYS A 12 3.90 -7.43 -5.97
N CYS A 13 3.74 -8.68 -6.33
CA CYS A 13 3.05 -9.15 -7.52
C CYS A 13 1.97 -10.11 -7.10
N SER A 14 1.02 -9.64 -6.38
CA SER A 14 -0.23 -10.39 -6.16
C SER A 14 -0.72 -10.43 -4.73
N THR A 15 -1.96 -10.22 -4.64
CA THR A 15 -2.88 -10.69 -3.62
C THR A 15 -2.68 -10.15 -2.24
N SER A 16 -2.94 -8.91 -2.11
CA SER A 16 -3.46 -8.29 -0.90
C SER A 16 -2.86 -6.92 -0.68
N VAL A 17 -3.66 -5.92 -0.73
CA VAL A 17 -4.26 -5.29 0.40
C VAL A 17 -4.08 -3.78 0.44
N MET A 18 -5.09 -3.00 0.30
CA MET A 18 -5.41 -1.76 1.00
C MET A 18 -4.86 -0.44 0.44
N ALA A 19 -5.76 0.50 0.25
CA ALA A 19 -5.42 1.91 0.07
C ALA A 19 -4.70 2.43 1.33
N ALA A 20 -3.43 2.78 1.21
CA ALA A 20 -2.49 3.21 2.26
C ALA A 20 -2.59 2.46 3.61
N GLY A 21 -3.10 1.24 3.59
CA GLY A 21 -3.11 0.31 4.72
C GLY A 21 -1.89 -0.61 4.71
N PRO A 22 -1.88 -1.68 5.53
CA PRO A 22 -0.80 -2.66 5.52
C PRO A 22 -0.76 -3.46 4.22
N LEU A 23 0.43 -3.55 3.63
CA LEU A 23 0.72 -4.28 2.40
C LEU A 23 0.43 -5.79 2.51
N VAL A 24 0.63 -6.36 3.70
CA VAL A 24 0.53 -7.80 3.95
C VAL A 24 -0.30 -8.06 5.19
N LEU A 25 -1.21 -9.03 5.09
CA LEU A 25 -1.94 -9.59 6.21
C LEU A 25 -1.45 -11.00 6.50
N GLU A 26 -1.08 -11.27 7.72
CA GLU A 26 -0.55 -12.55 8.17
C GLU A 26 -1.01 -12.87 9.60
N GLY A 27 -0.28 -13.74 10.29
CA GLY A 27 -0.63 -14.18 11.63
C GLY A 27 -1.55 -15.41 11.63
N PRO A 28 -2.01 -15.87 12.80
CA PRO A 28 -2.72 -17.16 12.94
C PRO A 28 -3.99 -17.27 12.11
N ASN A 29 -4.65 -16.15 11.85
CA ASN A 29 -5.93 -16.09 11.12
C ASN A 29 -5.78 -15.41 9.75
N GLY A 30 -4.58 -14.95 9.36
CA GLY A 30 -4.34 -14.25 8.10
C GLY A 30 -4.92 -12.83 8.03
N HIS A 31 -5.20 -12.19 9.17
CA HIS A 31 -5.86 -10.89 9.22
C HIS A 31 -5.10 -9.84 10.04
N VAL A 32 -3.86 -10.15 10.45
CA VAL A 32 -3.02 -9.24 11.21
C VAL A 32 -2.11 -8.48 10.26
N PRO A 33 -2.13 -7.14 10.27
CA PRO A 33 -1.18 -6.34 9.51
C PRO A 33 0.27 -6.69 9.84
N ALA A 34 1.04 -7.08 8.83
CA ALA A 34 2.46 -7.36 8.99
C ALA A 34 3.27 -6.07 9.05
N LYS A 35 4.28 -6.04 9.92
CA LYS A 35 5.16 -4.89 10.13
C LYS A 35 6.48 -5.31 10.74
N TYR A 36 7.48 -4.44 10.75
CA TYR A 36 8.68 -4.67 11.54
C TYR A 36 8.39 -4.59 13.04
N GLN A 37 8.89 -5.54 13.82
CA GLN A 37 8.74 -5.52 15.29
C GLN A 37 9.59 -4.41 15.92
N ASN A 38 10.78 -4.17 15.37
CA ASN A 38 11.64 -3.07 15.79
C ASN A 38 11.46 -1.92 14.80
N PRO A 39 10.92 -0.77 15.23
CA PRO A 39 10.74 0.38 14.35
C PRO A 39 12.06 1.09 13.99
N ASN A 40 13.19 0.73 14.63
CA ASN A 40 14.52 1.20 14.25
C ASN A 40 15.07 0.29 13.15
N ILE A 41 14.92 0.71 11.92
CA ILE A 41 15.26 -0.04 10.72
C ILE A 41 16.59 0.47 10.18
N ILE A 42 17.44 -0.47 9.77
CA ILE A 42 18.73 -0.16 9.15
C ILE A 42 18.63 -0.57 7.69
N LEU A 43 18.82 0.38 6.77
CA LEU A 43 18.95 0.12 5.34
C LEU A 43 20.42 0.15 4.92
N ASN A 44 20.78 -0.68 3.98
CA ASN A 44 22.13 -0.83 3.45
C ASN A 44 22.14 -0.34 2.01
N ILE A 45 22.81 0.77 1.74
CA ILE A 45 22.89 1.35 0.40
C ILE A 45 24.07 0.69 -0.33
N GLU A 46 23.91 0.41 -1.61
CA GLU A 46 25.00 -0.12 -2.43
C GLU A 46 25.96 0.97 -2.91
N THR A 47 27.06 0.56 -3.58
CA THR A 47 28.10 1.49 -4.08
C THR A 47 28.00 1.81 -5.56
N GLY A 48 26.93 1.39 -6.23
CA GLY A 48 26.70 1.61 -7.67
C GLY A 48 26.27 3.04 -8.02
N THR A 49 26.06 3.25 -9.31
CA THR A 49 25.49 4.50 -9.84
C THR A 49 23.99 4.29 -10.14
N LEU A 50 23.23 5.38 -10.08
CA LEU A 50 21.80 5.36 -10.42
C LEU A 50 21.61 6.09 -11.76
N GLY A 51 21.78 5.36 -12.86
CA GLY A 51 21.87 5.95 -14.19
C GLY A 51 23.08 6.89 -14.30
N SER A 52 22.86 8.07 -14.83
CA SER A 52 23.90 9.10 -14.95
C SER A 52 24.27 9.79 -13.61
N ARG A 53 23.59 9.41 -12.50
CA ARG A 53 23.87 9.95 -11.17
C ARG A 53 24.95 9.14 -10.49
N ASP A 54 26.02 9.81 -10.07
CA ASP A 54 27.04 9.15 -9.27
C ASP A 54 26.49 8.67 -7.90
N ASN A 55 27.25 7.80 -7.25
CA ASN A 55 26.84 7.17 -5.98
C ASN A 55 26.54 8.21 -4.90
N ASP A 56 27.36 9.29 -4.78
CA ASP A 56 27.13 10.33 -3.77
C ASP A 56 25.78 11.05 -3.96
N ILE A 57 25.37 11.24 -5.22
CA ILE A 57 24.07 11.83 -5.56
C ILE A 57 22.94 10.85 -5.25
N ALA A 58 23.07 9.58 -5.66
CA ALA A 58 22.11 8.54 -5.41
C ALA A 58 21.87 8.34 -3.91
N ASP A 59 22.91 8.18 -3.15
CA ASP A 59 22.86 8.05 -1.69
C ASP A 59 22.20 9.24 -1.00
N ARG A 60 22.46 10.44 -1.48
CA ARG A 60 21.81 11.62 -0.93
C ARG A 60 20.30 11.59 -1.17
N LEU A 61 19.84 11.17 -2.36
CA LEU A 61 18.42 11.02 -2.67
C LEU A 61 17.76 9.99 -1.74
N VAL A 62 18.42 8.87 -1.49
CA VAL A 62 17.93 7.86 -0.53
C VAL A 62 17.82 8.47 0.87
N ARG A 63 18.88 9.10 1.39
CA ARG A 63 18.86 9.72 2.73
C ARG A 63 17.77 10.77 2.88
N GLU A 64 17.54 11.59 1.84
CA GLU A 64 16.46 12.57 1.83
C GLU A 64 15.08 11.90 1.79
N ALA A 65 14.93 10.78 1.10
CA ALA A 65 13.72 9.98 1.07
C ALA A 65 13.40 9.35 2.43
N LEU A 66 14.40 8.78 3.12
CA LEU A 66 14.23 8.26 4.48
C LEU A 66 13.75 9.35 5.45
N ALA A 67 14.25 10.57 5.30
CA ALA A 67 13.84 11.68 6.15
C ALA A 67 12.36 12.04 5.99
N ILE A 68 11.74 11.78 4.84
CA ILE A 68 10.31 12.03 4.62
C ILE A 68 9.48 11.18 5.62
N TRP A 69 9.77 9.90 5.73
CA TRP A 69 9.09 8.99 6.66
C TRP A 69 9.45 9.25 8.12
N ASN A 70 10.74 9.49 8.40
CA ASN A 70 11.22 9.76 9.76
C ASN A 70 10.64 11.06 10.36
N ASN A 71 10.16 11.98 9.55
CA ASN A 71 9.55 13.24 9.99
C ASN A 71 8.09 13.09 10.44
N ILE A 72 7.47 11.92 10.29
CA ILE A 72 6.11 11.68 10.76
C ILE A 72 6.13 11.52 12.29
N SER A 73 5.84 12.59 13.00
CA SER A 73 5.97 12.68 14.47
C SER A 73 5.03 11.75 15.25
N THR A 74 3.98 11.26 14.61
CA THR A 74 2.99 10.33 15.20
C THR A 74 3.36 8.86 14.99
N SER A 75 4.45 8.59 14.25
CA SER A 75 5.00 7.25 14.04
C SER A 75 6.26 7.02 14.86
N THR A 76 6.49 5.76 15.25
CA THR A 76 7.73 5.33 15.92
C THR A 76 8.85 4.95 14.95
N ILE A 77 8.60 4.97 13.65
CA ILE A 77 9.58 4.61 12.63
C ILE A 77 10.81 5.50 12.72
N ASN A 78 11.96 4.86 12.67
CA ASN A 78 13.27 5.51 12.59
C ASN A 78 14.16 4.69 11.65
N ILE A 79 14.27 5.14 10.40
CA ILE A 79 15.07 4.47 9.39
C ILE A 79 16.42 5.16 9.29
N THR A 80 17.49 4.38 9.36
CA THR A 80 18.86 4.89 9.28
C THR A 80 19.66 4.11 8.24
N GLN A 81 20.64 4.79 7.63
CA GLN A 81 21.63 4.11 6.80
C GLN A 81 22.58 3.30 7.69
N GLY A 82 22.78 2.05 7.34
CA GLY A 82 23.75 1.15 7.95
C GLY A 82 25.10 1.16 7.22
N ILE A 83 25.80 0.03 7.29
CA ILE A 83 27.03 -0.20 6.51
C ILE A 83 26.60 -0.42 5.05
N ASP A 84 27.27 0.26 4.15
CA ASP A 84 26.98 0.14 2.71
C ASP A 84 27.29 -1.28 2.22
N VAL A 85 26.51 -1.75 1.24
CA VAL A 85 26.85 -2.96 0.50
C VAL A 85 28.05 -2.63 -0.39
N PRO A 86 29.22 -3.28 -0.18
CA PRO A 86 30.48 -2.82 -0.77
C PRO A 86 30.67 -3.23 -2.24
N VAL A 87 29.57 -3.40 -2.96
CA VAL A 87 29.55 -3.79 -4.37
C VAL A 87 28.46 -3.02 -5.11
N ASP A 88 28.65 -2.87 -6.39
CA ASP A 88 27.63 -2.46 -7.35
C ASP A 88 26.73 -3.68 -7.63
N ILE A 89 25.45 -3.57 -7.30
CA ILE A 89 24.48 -4.65 -7.52
C ILE A 89 23.88 -4.47 -8.91
N ASP A 90 24.12 -5.45 -9.78
CA ASP A 90 23.71 -5.45 -11.17
C ASP A 90 22.97 -6.75 -11.56
N GLU A 91 22.56 -6.88 -12.82
CA GLU A 91 21.85 -8.04 -13.35
C GLU A 91 22.63 -9.36 -13.22
N THR A 92 23.94 -9.32 -12.96
CA THR A 92 24.78 -10.51 -12.83
C THR A 92 24.92 -11.02 -11.40
N ASN A 93 24.66 -10.16 -10.41
CA ASN A 93 24.90 -10.49 -9.01
C ASN A 93 23.72 -10.23 -8.07
N PHE A 94 22.63 -9.58 -8.51
CA PHE A 94 21.50 -9.17 -7.65
C PHE A 94 20.90 -10.34 -6.84
N THR A 95 20.89 -11.55 -7.40
CA THR A 95 20.37 -12.75 -6.72
C THR A 95 21.14 -13.15 -5.47
N SER A 96 22.31 -12.53 -5.23
CA SER A 96 23.08 -12.71 -4.00
C SER A 96 22.64 -11.75 -2.88
N TYR A 97 21.83 -10.76 -3.17
CA TYR A 97 21.44 -9.68 -2.26
C TYR A 97 19.93 -9.52 -2.11
N ILE A 98 19.19 -9.88 -3.15
CA ILE A 98 17.72 -9.85 -3.16
C ILE A 98 17.20 -11.18 -3.72
N PRO A 99 16.06 -11.65 -3.21
CA PRO A 99 15.48 -12.90 -3.66
C PRO A 99 15.10 -12.85 -5.13
N ASP A 100 15.40 -13.94 -5.88
CA ASP A 100 14.92 -14.13 -7.24
C ASP A 100 13.71 -15.07 -7.24
N PRO A 101 12.49 -14.56 -7.41
CA PRO A 101 11.27 -15.37 -7.36
C PRO A 101 11.15 -16.34 -8.55
N PHE A 102 11.82 -16.06 -9.67
CA PHE A 102 11.69 -16.86 -10.89
C PHE A 102 12.62 -18.08 -10.88
N ASN A 103 13.76 -17.97 -10.22
CA ASN A 103 14.73 -19.07 -10.12
C ASN A 103 14.65 -19.82 -8.79
N ASN A 104 13.68 -19.48 -7.91
CA ASN A 104 13.53 -20.06 -6.58
C ASN A 104 14.86 -20.08 -5.80
N THR A 105 15.69 -19.06 -6.03
CA THR A 105 16.88 -18.80 -5.24
C THR A 105 16.43 -18.21 -3.92
N ILE A 106 16.47 -19.02 -2.88
CA ILE A 106 16.25 -18.55 -1.53
C ILE A 106 17.49 -17.74 -1.15
N HIS A 107 17.35 -16.43 -1.17
CA HIS A 107 18.30 -15.56 -0.49
C HIS A 107 18.30 -15.89 1.01
N ASN A 108 19.41 -15.73 1.69
CA ASN A 108 19.45 -15.90 3.13
C ASN A 108 18.81 -14.64 3.79
N ASP A 109 17.50 -14.65 3.94
CA ASP A 109 16.71 -13.56 4.55
C ASP A 109 17.02 -13.35 6.05
N GLU A 110 18.15 -13.81 6.53
CA GLU A 110 18.63 -13.65 7.89
C GLU A 110 20.10 -13.18 7.91
N ASP A 111 20.58 -12.54 6.84
CA ASP A 111 21.94 -12.02 6.80
C ASP A 111 22.08 -10.63 7.44
N GLY A 112 20.97 -9.99 7.79
CA GLY A 112 20.91 -8.69 8.42
C GLY A 112 21.05 -7.53 7.43
N LEU A 113 20.95 -7.79 6.12
CA LEU A 113 21.02 -6.77 5.08
C LEU A 113 19.63 -6.39 4.59
N ASN A 114 19.44 -5.11 4.44
CA ASN A 114 18.24 -4.49 3.87
C ASN A 114 18.66 -3.59 2.70
N PRO A 115 18.97 -4.16 1.52
CA PRO A 115 19.59 -3.41 0.46
C PRO A 115 18.64 -2.41 -0.22
N VAL A 116 19.17 -1.23 -0.51
CA VAL A 116 18.63 -0.31 -1.51
C VAL A 116 19.51 -0.45 -2.75
N VAL A 117 18.93 -0.97 -3.81
CA VAL A 117 19.62 -1.34 -5.05
C VAL A 117 19.39 -0.27 -6.11
N TYR A 118 20.47 0.15 -6.75
CA TYR A 118 20.49 1.09 -7.86
C TYR A 118 20.54 0.33 -9.18
N ASP A 119 19.39 -0.03 -9.72
CA ASP A 119 19.30 -0.67 -11.03
C ASP A 119 19.69 0.34 -12.12
N ASN A 120 20.99 0.42 -12.37
CA ASN A 120 21.63 1.48 -13.14
C ASN A 120 20.97 1.77 -14.50
N ASP A 121 20.45 0.77 -15.18
CA ASP A 121 19.85 0.89 -16.51
C ASP A 121 18.45 0.27 -16.64
N GLY A 122 17.92 -0.32 -15.57
CA GLY A 122 16.62 -1.00 -15.52
C GLY A 122 16.68 -2.50 -15.82
N SER A 123 17.88 -3.10 -15.92
CA SER A 123 18.03 -4.51 -16.29
C SER A 123 17.62 -5.49 -15.18
N ILE A 124 17.78 -5.13 -13.91
CA ILE A 124 17.26 -5.91 -12.79
C ILE A 124 15.72 -5.90 -12.82
N ILE A 125 15.11 -4.74 -13.04
CA ILE A 125 13.65 -4.62 -13.19
C ILE A 125 13.15 -5.47 -14.36
N ASP A 126 13.86 -5.47 -15.49
CA ASP A 126 13.52 -6.35 -16.62
C ASP A 126 13.57 -7.84 -16.24
N ALA A 127 14.49 -8.23 -15.37
CA ALA A 127 14.57 -9.60 -14.88
C ALA A 127 13.35 -9.99 -14.04
N PHE A 128 12.73 -9.04 -13.31
CA PHE A 128 11.56 -9.28 -12.49
C PHE A 128 10.24 -9.15 -13.26
N PHE A 129 10.11 -8.13 -14.09
CA PHE A 129 8.81 -7.75 -14.69
C PHE A 129 8.75 -8.02 -16.20
N GLY A 130 9.86 -8.45 -16.81
CA GLY A 130 9.95 -8.71 -18.24
C GLY A 130 10.69 -7.62 -19.01
N VAL A 131 11.28 -8.03 -20.13
CA VAL A 131 12.14 -7.17 -20.98
C VAL A 131 11.40 -5.92 -21.42
N GLY A 132 12.00 -4.76 -21.20
CA GLY A 132 11.50 -3.45 -21.59
C GLY A 132 10.63 -2.79 -20.50
N GLN A 133 10.44 -3.43 -19.35
CA GLN A 133 9.72 -2.82 -18.23
C GLN A 133 10.60 -1.84 -17.44
N GLY A 134 11.88 -2.15 -17.30
CA GLY A 134 12.89 -1.28 -16.68
C GLY A 134 13.76 -0.56 -17.70
N THR A 135 14.09 -1.22 -18.80
CA THR A 135 15.02 -0.72 -19.82
C THR A 135 14.33 0.01 -20.98
N GLY A 136 15.09 0.85 -21.68
CA GLY A 136 14.62 1.53 -22.90
C GLY A 136 13.74 2.75 -22.65
N PRO A 137 13.27 3.37 -23.75
CA PRO A 137 12.51 4.63 -23.69
C PRO A 137 11.03 4.44 -23.28
N ASP A 138 10.52 3.23 -23.37
CA ASP A 138 9.14 2.88 -23.05
C ASP A 138 9.03 2.16 -21.71
N ALA A 139 10.09 2.21 -20.88
CA ALA A 139 10.10 1.62 -19.55
C ALA A 139 8.97 2.23 -18.68
N SER A 140 8.28 1.38 -17.94
CA SER A 140 7.10 1.77 -17.15
C SER A 140 7.30 1.56 -15.64
N VAL A 141 8.23 0.70 -15.23
CA VAL A 141 8.52 0.42 -13.83
C VAL A 141 9.67 1.30 -13.36
N VAL A 142 9.40 2.16 -12.38
CA VAL A 142 10.35 3.15 -11.86
C VAL A 142 11.04 2.70 -10.58
N GLY A 143 10.52 1.67 -9.94
CA GLY A 143 11.05 1.05 -8.75
C GLY A 143 10.13 -0.06 -8.25
N PHE A 144 10.59 -0.83 -7.29
CA PHE A 144 9.77 -1.75 -6.50
C PHE A 144 10.46 -2.08 -5.19
N ALA A 145 9.67 -2.48 -4.21
CA ALA A 145 10.19 -2.94 -2.93
C ALA A 145 9.42 -4.15 -2.41
N ALA A 146 10.05 -4.91 -1.55
CA ALA A 146 9.41 -6.02 -0.86
C ALA A 146 10.03 -6.26 0.51
N SER A 147 9.28 -6.92 1.39
CA SER A 147 9.74 -7.36 2.70
C SER A 147 9.48 -8.84 2.89
N SER A 148 10.46 -9.52 3.49
CA SER A 148 10.37 -10.94 3.79
C SER A 148 9.61 -11.17 5.09
N ILE A 149 8.77 -12.22 5.10
CA ILE A 149 7.98 -12.61 6.25
C ILE A 149 8.02 -14.13 6.44
N PHE A 150 8.06 -14.60 7.69
CA PHE A 150 7.85 -16.01 7.97
C PHE A 150 6.36 -16.35 7.93
N ILE A 151 6.03 -17.45 7.28
CA ILE A 151 4.63 -17.95 7.21
C ILE A 151 4.04 -18.07 8.61
N GLY A 152 2.90 -17.42 8.83
CA GLY A 152 2.18 -17.39 10.10
C GLY A 152 2.75 -16.40 11.13
N ALA A 153 3.81 -15.67 10.81
CA ALA A 153 4.24 -14.52 11.58
C ALA A 153 3.54 -13.25 11.08
N SER A 154 3.40 -12.25 11.95
CA SER A 154 2.87 -10.94 11.59
C SER A 154 3.95 -9.85 11.62
N PHE A 155 5.19 -10.24 11.30
CA PHE A 155 6.30 -9.29 11.27
C PHE A 155 7.28 -9.61 10.15
N PHE A 156 7.82 -8.53 9.58
CA PHE A 156 8.89 -8.59 8.60
C PHE A 156 10.23 -8.87 9.29
N THR A 157 11.09 -9.58 8.59
CA THR A 157 12.45 -9.88 9.02
C THR A 157 13.46 -8.96 8.34
N GLU A 158 13.40 -8.87 7.03
CA GLU A 158 14.26 -8.10 6.16
C GLU A 158 13.47 -7.61 4.95
N GLY A 159 14.06 -6.75 4.14
CA GLY A 159 13.45 -6.30 2.91
C GLY A 159 14.46 -5.62 1.99
N PHE A 160 14.01 -5.22 0.82
CA PHE A 160 14.83 -4.54 -0.15
C PHE A 160 14.00 -3.53 -0.96
N ALA A 161 14.68 -2.59 -1.59
CA ALA A 161 14.10 -1.69 -2.59
C ALA A 161 15.02 -1.62 -3.80
N VAL A 162 14.45 -1.65 -5.00
CA VAL A 162 15.17 -1.49 -6.27
C VAL A 162 14.66 -0.22 -6.96
N ILE A 163 15.57 0.65 -7.33
CA ILE A 163 15.25 1.94 -7.95
C ILE A 163 15.81 1.97 -9.37
N ASN A 164 14.96 2.31 -10.32
CA ASN A 164 15.31 2.37 -11.73
C ASN A 164 16.16 3.61 -12.05
N GLY A 165 17.38 3.38 -12.52
CA GLY A 165 18.32 4.41 -12.95
C GLY A 165 18.25 4.74 -14.44
N ASN A 166 17.37 4.13 -15.22
CA ASN A 166 17.27 4.34 -16.65
C ASN A 166 17.09 5.82 -17.01
N ASP A 167 18.10 6.43 -17.63
CA ASP A 167 18.12 7.85 -17.99
C ASP A 167 17.12 8.23 -19.10
N ASN A 168 16.48 7.27 -19.74
CA ASN A 168 15.40 7.55 -20.70
C ASN A 168 14.07 7.86 -20.02
N LEU A 169 13.92 7.54 -18.72
CA LEU A 169 12.75 7.92 -17.95
C LEU A 169 12.74 9.45 -17.74
N PRO A 170 11.62 10.14 -18.02
CA PRO A 170 11.52 11.60 -17.88
C PRO A 170 11.34 12.00 -16.40
N ILE A 171 12.27 11.58 -15.54
CA ILE A 171 12.19 11.72 -14.08
C ILE A 171 13.31 12.65 -13.59
N ASP A 172 12.93 13.76 -12.99
CA ASP A 172 13.90 14.65 -12.34
C ASP A 172 14.30 14.12 -10.94
N SER A 173 15.33 14.76 -10.34
CA SER A 173 15.85 14.32 -9.04
C SER A 173 14.84 14.46 -7.89
N ASN A 174 13.90 15.39 -7.95
CA ASN A 174 12.86 15.52 -6.94
C ASN A 174 11.81 14.40 -7.06
N GLN A 175 11.40 14.09 -8.29
CA GLN A 175 10.52 12.97 -8.55
C GLN A 175 11.18 11.65 -8.17
N LEU A 176 12.47 11.45 -8.52
CA LEU A 176 13.20 10.26 -8.16
C LEU A 176 13.28 10.05 -6.65
N LYS A 177 13.54 11.13 -5.89
CA LYS A 177 13.49 11.07 -4.43
C LYS A 177 12.12 10.63 -3.89
N LEU A 178 11.03 11.13 -4.49
CA LEU A 178 9.67 10.73 -4.09
C LEU A 178 9.38 9.29 -4.47
N ILE A 179 9.91 8.80 -5.59
CA ILE A 179 9.84 7.38 -5.96
C ILE A 179 10.59 6.54 -4.94
N VAL A 180 11.83 6.90 -4.58
CA VAL A 180 12.56 6.22 -3.50
C VAL A 180 11.75 6.20 -2.21
N ALA A 181 11.14 7.32 -1.83
CA ALA A 181 10.31 7.37 -0.63
C ALA A 181 9.05 6.49 -0.76
N HIS A 182 8.42 6.41 -1.94
CA HIS A 182 7.30 5.51 -2.23
C HIS A 182 7.71 4.05 -2.03
N GLU A 183 8.81 3.62 -2.63
CA GLU A 183 9.32 2.25 -2.47
C GLU A 183 9.66 1.93 -1.00
N ILE A 184 10.22 2.88 -0.28
CA ILE A 184 10.43 2.74 1.17
C ILE A 184 9.09 2.60 1.92
N GLY A 185 8.02 3.24 1.49
CA GLY A 185 6.68 3.01 2.03
C GLY A 185 6.23 1.55 1.92
N HIS A 186 6.42 0.93 0.74
CA HIS A 186 6.17 -0.51 0.55
C HIS A 186 7.09 -1.36 1.42
N TYR A 187 8.37 -1.02 1.49
CA TYR A 187 9.31 -1.67 2.39
C TYR A 187 8.82 -1.64 3.86
N LEU A 188 8.22 -0.53 4.29
CA LEU A 188 7.63 -0.39 5.63
C LEU A 188 6.32 -1.17 5.81
N GLY A 189 5.78 -1.73 4.76
CA GLY A 189 4.53 -2.50 4.76
C GLY A 189 3.29 -1.67 4.46
N LEU A 190 3.42 -0.52 3.80
CA LEU A 190 2.30 0.24 3.28
C LEU A 190 1.97 -0.20 1.85
N ASP A 191 0.69 -0.30 1.54
CA ASP A 191 0.17 -0.53 0.20
C ASP A 191 -0.13 0.81 -0.51
N HIS A 192 -0.59 0.74 -1.74
CA HIS A 192 -1.00 1.91 -2.49
C HIS A 192 -2.26 2.57 -1.92
N SER A 193 -2.31 3.88 -2.01
CA SER A 193 -3.50 4.68 -1.67
C SER A 193 -4.36 4.95 -2.89
N GLN A 194 -5.69 4.90 -2.70
CA GLN A 194 -6.64 5.35 -3.72
C GLN A 194 -6.97 6.84 -3.59
N THR A 195 -6.52 7.49 -2.52
CA THR A 195 -6.89 8.85 -2.20
C THR A 195 -6.41 9.82 -3.27
N ASN A 196 -7.37 10.39 -3.98
CA ASN A 196 -7.22 11.53 -4.86
C ASN A 196 -8.54 12.28 -4.87
N ILE A 197 -8.57 13.46 -4.29
CA ILE A 197 -9.78 14.28 -4.16
C ILE A 197 -10.38 14.66 -5.50
N ASN A 198 -9.57 14.76 -6.55
CA ASN A 198 -10.01 15.13 -7.90
C ASN A 198 -10.41 13.92 -8.75
N ASN A 199 -10.17 12.70 -8.28
CA ASN A 199 -10.48 11.48 -8.99
C ASN A 199 -11.92 11.00 -8.76
N THR A 200 -12.85 11.93 -8.58
CA THR A 200 -14.29 11.65 -8.55
C THR A 200 -14.84 11.30 -9.94
N GLU A 201 -14.07 11.55 -11.00
CA GLU A 201 -14.42 11.20 -12.37
C GLU A 201 -13.54 10.04 -12.88
N ILE A 202 -14.11 8.87 -12.98
CA ILE A 202 -13.51 7.62 -13.49
C ILE A 202 -12.86 7.77 -14.89
N LEU A 203 -13.07 8.87 -15.56
CA LEU A 203 -12.67 9.09 -16.95
C LEU A 203 -11.32 9.81 -17.15
N LEU A 204 -10.66 10.27 -16.08
CA LEU A 204 -9.42 11.06 -16.18
C LEU A 204 -8.21 10.37 -15.55
N ILE A 205 -8.12 9.11 -15.67
CA ILE A 205 -7.36 8.14 -14.89
C ILE A 205 -5.86 8.18 -15.14
N ASN A 206 -5.39 8.76 -16.23
CA ASN A 206 -4.00 8.60 -16.70
C ASN A 206 -3.17 9.89 -16.64
N SER A 207 -3.64 10.93 -15.97
CA SER A 207 -2.87 12.14 -15.87
C SER A 207 -2.87 12.67 -14.45
N CYS A 208 -1.71 12.93 -13.94
CA CYS A 208 -1.52 13.83 -12.81
C CYS A 208 -1.85 15.25 -13.32
N ASP A 209 -3.12 15.55 -13.53
CA ASP A 209 -3.66 16.49 -14.53
C ASP A 209 -3.23 17.94 -14.41
N THR A 210 -2.94 18.47 -13.23
CA THR A 210 -2.40 19.82 -13.09
C THR A 210 -1.37 19.90 -11.98
N ALA A 211 -0.45 20.85 -12.08
CA ALA A 211 0.57 21.03 -11.05
C ALA A 211 -0.01 21.42 -9.67
N SER A 212 -1.22 22.03 -9.65
CA SER A 212 -1.92 22.36 -8.40
C SER A 212 -2.53 21.14 -7.73
N ASP A 213 -2.98 20.17 -8.51
CA ASP A 213 -3.68 18.98 -8.00
C ASP A 213 -2.71 17.88 -7.59
N ARG A 214 -1.43 17.97 -8.03
CA ARG A 214 -0.42 16.95 -7.75
C ARG A 214 -0.06 16.80 -6.27
N ASN A 215 -0.31 17.79 -5.45
CA ASN A 215 -0.11 17.70 -3.99
C ASN A 215 -1.26 17.01 -3.26
N ASP A 216 -2.41 16.84 -3.92
CA ASP A 216 -3.56 16.13 -3.38
C ASP A 216 -3.39 14.61 -3.46
N TYR A 217 -2.34 14.14 -4.18
CA TYR A 217 -1.99 12.73 -4.23
C TYR A 217 -1.11 12.34 -3.05
N PRO A 218 -1.40 11.23 -2.34
CA PRO A 218 -0.49 10.65 -1.38
C PRO A 218 0.84 10.24 -1.99
N LEU A 219 1.85 10.09 -1.16
CA LEU A 219 3.11 9.50 -1.57
C LEU A 219 2.93 8.05 -2.02
N MET A 220 2.03 7.31 -1.33
CA MET A 220 1.68 5.93 -1.67
C MET A 220 0.63 5.81 -2.79
N TYR A 221 0.35 6.86 -3.56
CA TYR A 221 -0.49 6.73 -4.75
C TYR A 221 0.23 5.89 -5.82
N PRO A 222 -0.47 4.99 -6.56
CA PRO A 222 0.19 4.04 -7.48
C PRO A 222 1.06 4.68 -8.56
N TRP A 223 0.83 5.94 -8.87
CA TRP A 223 1.61 6.67 -9.84
C TRP A 223 2.35 7.83 -9.20
N ALA A 224 3.54 8.12 -9.70
CA ALA A 224 4.43 9.17 -9.17
C ALA A 224 3.90 10.58 -9.46
N CYS A 225 2.68 10.87 -9.01
CA CYS A 225 2.00 12.14 -9.23
C CYS A 225 2.47 13.25 -8.30
N ARG A 226 2.75 12.90 -7.05
CA ARG A 226 3.08 13.88 -6.01
C ARG A 226 4.36 14.66 -6.34
N ILE A 227 4.37 15.93 -5.99
CA ILE A 227 5.54 16.82 -6.12
C ILE A 227 6.00 17.43 -4.79
N SER A 228 5.12 17.46 -3.77
CA SER A 228 5.48 17.90 -2.42
C SER A 228 6.47 16.93 -1.78
N GLN A 229 7.43 17.46 -1.08
CA GLN A 229 8.41 16.69 -0.31
C GLN A 229 7.91 16.33 1.10
N GLU A 230 6.71 16.79 1.44
CA GLU A 230 6.01 16.43 2.67
C GLU A 230 5.07 15.26 2.38
N THR A 231 4.82 14.41 3.36
CA THR A 231 3.82 13.33 3.26
C THR A 231 2.40 13.90 3.20
N HIS A 232 1.50 13.15 2.59
CA HIS A 232 0.07 13.47 2.64
C HIS A 232 -0.53 13.02 3.98
N PRO A 233 -1.65 13.61 4.46
CA PRO A 233 -2.37 13.13 5.64
C PRO A 233 -2.69 11.65 5.61
N ASP A 234 -3.01 11.10 4.45
CA ASP A 234 -3.26 9.68 4.22
C ASP A 234 -2.03 8.81 4.51
N ASP A 235 -0.85 9.21 4.03
CA ASP A 235 0.43 8.54 4.33
C ASP A 235 0.74 8.59 5.84
N ASN A 236 0.50 9.75 6.47
CA ASN A 236 0.74 9.95 7.90
C ASN A 236 -0.13 9.04 8.77
N VAL A 237 -1.42 8.98 8.46
CA VAL A 237 -2.39 8.13 9.19
C VAL A 237 -2.03 6.67 9.01
N SER A 238 -1.71 6.26 7.79
CA SER A 238 -1.38 4.87 7.45
C SER A 238 -0.13 4.37 8.17
N LEU A 239 0.97 5.12 8.09
CA LEU A 239 2.20 4.75 8.79
C LEU A 239 2.02 4.78 10.31
N SER A 240 1.33 5.79 10.84
CA SER A 240 1.11 5.91 12.29
C SER A 240 0.16 4.83 12.83
N THR A 241 -0.80 4.37 12.03
CA THR A 241 -1.66 3.23 12.40
C THR A 241 -0.84 1.95 12.49
N LEU A 242 0.12 1.76 11.60
CA LEU A 242 0.99 0.57 11.59
C LEU A 242 2.08 0.64 12.66
N TYR A 243 2.70 1.82 12.85
CA TYR A 243 3.80 2.06 13.80
C TYR A 243 3.49 3.24 14.74
N PRO A 244 2.48 3.13 15.62
CA PRO A 244 2.04 4.27 16.43
C PRO A 244 3.06 4.66 17.50
N THR A 245 3.15 5.96 17.78
CA THR A 245 3.67 6.42 19.07
C THR A 245 2.66 6.08 20.18
N ALA A 246 3.08 6.13 21.44
CA ALA A 246 2.19 5.86 22.57
C ALA A 246 0.98 6.81 22.61
N ASP A 247 1.17 8.04 22.13
CA ASP A 247 0.14 9.08 22.17
C ASP A 247 -0.72 9.11 20.90
N PHE A 248 -0.38 8.33 19.85
CA PHE A 248 -1.11 8.38 18.59
C PHE A 248 -2.59 8.03 18.77
N TYR A 249 -2.90 6.79 19.18
CA TYR A 249 -4.29 6.36 19.31
C TYR A 249 -5.10 7.23 20.30
N PRO A 250 -4.60 7.54 21.51
CA PRO A 250 -5.34 8.38 22.43
C PRO A 250 -5.69 9.77 21.90
N ALA A 251 -4.83 10.34 21.05
CA ALA A 251 -5.03 11.68 20.48
C ALA A 251 -5.95 11.70 19.26
N GLN A 252 -6.31 10.54 18.70
CA GLN A 252 -7.18 10.45 17.52
C GLN A 252 -8.64 10.19 17.93
N GLY A 253 -9.56 10.58 17.03
CA GLY A 253 -10.87 9.98 16.93
C GLY A 253 -10.82 8.77 15.99
N GLN A 254 -11.60 7.74 16.27
CA GLN A 254 -11.70 6.56 15.43
C GLN A 254 -13.01 6.56 14.67
N LEU A 255 -12.92 6.51 13.34
CA LEU A 255 -14.04 6.17 12.49
C LEU A 255 -13.95 4.68 12.15
N THR A 256 -14.94 3.91 12.52
CA THR A 256 -15.02 2.48 12.21
C THR A 256 -16.39 2.15 11.65
N GLY A 257 -16.53 1.02 10.98
CA GLY A 257 -17.84 0.64 10.48
C GLY A 257 -17.83 -0.48 9.46
N LYS A 258 -18.94 -0.55 8.73
CA LYS A 258 -19.15 -1.53 7.64
C LYS A 258 -19.75 -0.84 6.44
N PHE A 259 -19.22 -1.16 5.27
CA PHE A 259 -19.82 -0.78 4.00
C PHE A 259 -20.62 -1.95 3.42
N MET A 260 -21.89 -1.71 3.12
CA MET A 260 -22.87 -2.75 2.82
C MET A 260 -23.66 -2.37 1.58
N THR A 261 -24.21 -3.33 0.86
CA THR A 261 -25.28 -3.07 -0.09
C THR A 261 -26.56 -2.66 0.64
N SER A 262 -27.54 -2.15 -0.07
CA SER A 262 -28.85 -1.77 0.52
C SER A 262 -29.60 -2.96 1.12
N ASP A 263 -29.35 -4.19 0.64
CA ASP A 263 -29.93 -5.43 1.20
C ASP A 263 -29.09 -6.05 2.35
N GLY A 264 -27.98 -5.40 2.73
CA GLY A 264 -27.15 -5.80 3.88
C GLY A 264 -26.04 -6.79 3.53
N THR A 265 -25.70 -6.98 2.25
CA THR A 265 -24.54 -7.77 1.84
C THR A 265 -23.27 -6.93 2.02
N PRO A 266 -22.17 -7.46 2.61
CA PRO A 266 -20.92 -6.76 2.73
C PRO A 266 -20.33 -6.37 1.38
N VAL A 267 -19.90 -5.11 1.25
CA VAL A 267 -19.15 -4.61 0.07
C VAL A 267 -17.66 -4.72 0.37
N ARG A 268 -16.93 -5.35 -0.53
CA ARG A 268 -15.51 -5.58 -0.43
C ARG A 268 -14.77 -4.86 -1.54
N GLY A 269 -13.69 -4.16 -1.21
CA GLY A 269 -12.84 -3.51 -2.19
C GLY A 269 -13.39 -2.18 -2.73
N ALA A 270 -14.30 -1.53 -2.03
CA ALA A 270 -14.66 -0.16 -2.35
C ALA A 270 -13.67 0.82 -1.70
N ASN A 271 -13.36 1.91 -2.38
CA ASN A 271 -12.64 3.02 -1.79
C ASN A 271 -13.59 3.81 -0.88
N LEU A 272 -13.27 3.87 0.41
CA LEU A 272 -13.92 4.72 1.39
C LEU A 272 -12.97 5.86 1.75
N TRP A 273 -13.46 7.09 1.72
CA TRP A 273 -12.61 8.21 2.04
C TRP A 273 -13.38 9.28 2.82
N VAL A 274 -12.65 10.01 3.65
CA VAL A 274 -13.20 11.09 4.45
C VAL A 274 -12.54 12.40 4.08
N GLU A 275 -13.34 13.46 4.01
CA GLU A 275 -12.90 14.83 3.84
C GLU A 275 -13.03 15.57 5.17
N ASN A 276 -11.94 16.12 5.69
CA ASN A 276 -11.99 17.04 6.82
C ASN A 276 -12.63 18.36 6.38
N MET A 277 -13.75 18.71 6.95
CA MET A 277 -14.51 19.90 6.55
C MET A 277 -13.85 21.24 6.86
N GLN A 278 -12.79 21.24 7.68
CA GLN A 278 -12.08 22.46 8.05
C GLN A 278 -10.81 22.67 7.22
N THR A 279 -10.12 21.58 6.89
CA THR A 279 -8.85 21.64 6.16
C THR A 279 -8.97 21.21 4.70
N GLY A 280 -10.01 20.45 4.35
CA GLY A 280 -10.14 19.80 3.04
C GLY A 280 -9.23 18.59 2.85
N GLU A 281 -8.48 18.20 3.88
CA GLU A 281 -7.61 17.03 3.86
C GLU A 281 -8.44 15.74 3.73
N VAL A 282 -7.89 14.80 2.98
CA VAL A 282 -8.55 13.54 2.66
C VAL A 282 -7.71 12.36 3.16
N VAL A 283 -8.39 11.37 3.74
CA VAL A 283 -7.79 10.09 4.14
C VAL A 283 -8.70 8.97 3.65
N SER A 284 -8.12 7.90 3.09
CA SER A 284 -8.88 6.79 2.52
C SER A 284 -8.55 5.45 3.15
N ILE A 285 -9.42 4.49 2.89
CA ILE A 285 -9.26 3.07 3.21
C ILE A 285 -10.11 2.24 2.26
N VAL A 286 -9.71 1.00 1.99
CA VAL A 286 -10.52 0.06 1.22
C VAL A 286 -11.47 -0.70 2.15
N SER A 287 -12.74 -0.87 1.77
CA SER A 287 -13.69 -1.65 2.56
C SER A 287 -13.30 -3.13 2.60
N ASP A 288 -13.53 -3.76 3.74
CA ASP A 288 -13.17 -5.16 4.02
C ASP A 288 -11.67 -5.47 3.85
N TYR A 289 -10.84 -4.51 4.17
CA TYR A 289 -9.41 -4.61 3.98
C TYR A 289 -8.76 -5.76 4.77
N LEU A 290 -9.39 -6.22 5.83
CA LEU A 290 -8.97 -7.40 6.59
C LEU A 290 -9.45 -8.71 5.96
N GLN A 291 -10.09 -8.66 4.80
CA GLN A 291 -10.59 -9.84 4.08
C GLN A 291 -11.51 -10.77 4.91
N GLN A 292 -12.35 -10.16 5.74
CA GLN A 292 -13.24 -10.86 6.67
C GLN A 292 -14.64 -11.11 6.11
N CYS A 293 -14.94 -10.64 4.90
CA CYS A 293 -16.28 -10.64 4.31
C CYS A 293 -17.34 -9.93 5.17
N THR A 294 -16.94 -8.88 5.83
CA THR A 294 -17.81 -8.08 6.72
C THR A 294 -18.07 -6.67 6.22
N GLY A 295 -17.34 -6.25 5.16
CA GLY A 295 -17.34 -4.87 4.71
C GLY A 295 -16.67 -3.89 5.69
N PHE A 296 -15.92 -4.42 6.65
CA PHE A 296 -15.29 -3.64 7.72
C PHE A 296 -14.30 -2.60 7.19
N PHE A 297 -14.27 -1.45 7.86
CA PHE A 297 -13.23 -0.43 7.69
C PHE A 297 -12.97 0.31 8.99
N THR A 298 -11.78 0.89 9.13
CA THR A 298 -11.45 1.78 10.23
C THR A 298 -10.40 2.81 9.82
N LEU A 299 -10.54 4.04 10.31
CA LEU A 299 -9.61 5.15 10.12
C LEU A 299 -9.34 5.82 11.46
N MET A 300 -8.08 6.10 11.74
CA MET A 300 -7.63 6.88 12.89
C MET A 300 -7.38 8.31 12.43
N LEU A 301 -8.19 9.26 12.87
CA LEU A 301 -8.23 10.61 12.31
C LEU A 301 -8.09 11.66 13.41
N PRO A 302 -7.49 12.81 13.15
CA PRO A 302 -7.53 13.93 14.07
C PRO A 302 -8.97 14.27 14.49
N PRO A 303 -9.22 14.75 15.72
CA PRO A 303 -10.54 15.25 16.09
C PRO A 303 -11.01 16.33 15.12
N GLY A 304 -12.26 16.23 14.66
CA GLY A 304 -12.79 17.14 13.66
C GLY A 304 -14.15 16.73 13.11
N ASN A 305 -14.60 17.47 12.12
CA ASN A 305 -15.83 17.19 11.39
C ASN A 305 -15.50 16.65 9.98
N TYR A 306 -16.11 15.53 9.65
CA TYR A 306 -15.80 14.80 8.43
C TYR A 306 -17.06 14.48 7.63
N LYS A 307 -16.92 14.47 6.32
CA LYS A 307 -17.85 13.79 5.41
C LYS A 307 -17.25 12.44 5.05
N LEU A 308 -18.07 11.42 5.00
CA LEU A 308 -17.69 10.09 4.54
C LEU A 308 -18.22 9.85 3.14
N HIS A 309 -17.35 9.35 2.29
CA HIS A 309 -17.63 9.08 0.89
C HIS A 309 -17.26 7.64 0.54
N ALA A 310 -17.81 7.14 -0.56
CA ALA A 310 -17.41 5.89 -1.17
C ALA A 310 -17.41 6.01 -2.69
N ASN A 311 -16.44 5.40 -3.34
CA ASN A 311 -16.45 5.18 -4.77
C ASN A 311 -15.78 3.85 -5.13
N SER A 312 -15.77 3.52 -6.40
CA SER A 312 -15.09 2.34 -6.88
C SER A 312 -13.58 2.57 -6.93
N ILE A 313 -12.80 1.53 -6.68
CA ILE A 313 -11.37 1.54 -6.99
C ILE A 313 -11.20 1.68 -8.51
N ASN A 314 -10.20 2.45 -8.90
CA ASN A 314 -9.84 2.61 -10.29
C ASN A 314 -9.45 1.26 -10.92
N THR A 315 -10.18 0.84 -11.95
CA THR A 315 -9.97 -0.44 -12.65
C THR A 315 -8.66 -0.49 -13.47
N GLU A 316 -7.97 0.63 -13.64
CA GLU A 316 -6.64 0.69 -14.28
C GLU A 316 -5.51 0.39 -13.29
N PHE A 317 -5.78 0.40 -12.01
CA PHE A 317 -4.83 -0.04 -11.00
C PHE A 317 -4.80 -1.56 -10.96
N THR A 318 -3.93 -2.14 -11.79
CA THR A 318 -3.75 -3.57 -11.95
C THR A 318 -2.31 -3.97 -11.68
N GLU A 319 -2.08 -5.23 -11.29
CA GLU A 319 -0.76 -5.77 -11.01
C GLU A 319 0.02 -4.93 -9.98
N GLY A 320 1.23 -4.52 -10.27
CA GLY A 320 2.06 -3.67 -9.42
C GLY A 320 1.49 -2.29 -9.09
N SER A 321 0.45 -1.83 -9.80
CA SER A 321 -0.28 -0.60 -9.49
C SER A 321 -1.56 -0.85 -8.71
N SER A 322 -1.83 -2.08 -8.26
CA SER A 322 -3.08 -2.41 -7.57
C SER A 322 -3.24 -1.65 -6.27
N VAL A 323 -4.51 -1.40 -5.93
CA VAL A 323 -4.92 -0.79 -4.68
C VAL A 323 -5.75 -1.80 -3.93
N GLY A 324 -5.15 -2.43 -2.93
CA GLY A 324 -5.80 -3.44 -2.13
C GLY A 324 -6.04 -4.77 -2.84
N PRO A 325 -6.53 -5.77 -2.10
CA PRO A 325 -6.60 -7.16 -2.56
C PRO A 325 -7.64 -7.39 -3.64
N TYR A 326 -8.49 -6.42 -3.90
CA TYR A 326 -9.65 -6.58 -4.77
C TYR A 326 -9.50 -5.92 -6.13
N ALA A 327 -8.49 -5.09 -6.33
CA ALA A 327 -8.32 -4.34 -7.58
C ALA A 327 -7.96 -5.25 -8.77
N ASN A 328 -7.27 -6.35 -8.52
CA ASN A 328 -6.75 -7.26 -9.54
C ASN A 328 -7.47 -8.59 -9.70
N SER A 329 -8.51 -8.86 -8.92
CA SER A 329 -9.15 -10.16 -8.94
C SER A 329 -10.55 -10.13 -9.51
N PRO A 330 -10.71 -10.10 -10.83
CA PRO A 330 -12.03 -10.25 -11.43
C PRO A 330 -12.62 -11.66 -11.27
N SER A 331 -11.82 -12.66 -10.87
CA SER A 331 -12.25 -14.05 -10.85
C SER A 331 -12.48 -14.66 -9.47
N ASP A 332 -11.74 -14.26 -8.44
CA ASP A 332 -11.72 -15.02 -7.19
C ASP A 332 -12.39 -14.31 -6.00
N LEU A 333 -12.34 -12.99 -5.99
CA LEU A 333 -13.01 -12.18 -4.99
C LEU A 333 -13.83 -11.15 -5.74
N SER A 334 -14.96 -11.54 -6.23
CA SER A 334 -15.82 -10.59 -6.93
C SER A 334 -15.96 -9.34 -6.09
N PHE A 335 -15.36 -8.26 -6.59
CA PHE A 335 -15.66 -6.90 -6.15
C PHE A 335 -17.19 -6.77 -6.09
N GLN A 336 -17.74 -6.48 -4.93
CA GLN A 336 -19.18 -6.51 -4.71
C GLN A 336 -19.62 -5.21 -4.03
N PRO A 337 -20.35 -4.36 -4.68
CA PRO A 337 -20.75 -4.43 -6.08
C PRO A 337 -19.60 -4.11 -7.03
N PRO A 338 -19.78 -4.40 -8.36
CA PRO A 338 -18.84 -3.96 -9.37
C PRO A 338 -18.61 -2.46 -9.31
N ALA A 339 -17.44 -2.01 -9.76
CA ALA A 339 -17.06 -0.59 -9.77
C ALA A 339 -18.13 0.33 -10.37
N SER A 340 -18.84 -0.15 -11.41
CA SER A 340 -19.93 0.58 -12.08
C SER A 340 -21.17 0.84 -11.22
N ASP A 341 -21.33 0.12 -10.10
CA ASP A 341 -22.57 0.17 -9.31
C ASP A 341 -22.50 1.17 -8.15
N ILE A 342 -21.29 1.61 -7.75
CA ILE A 342 -21.11 2.58 -6.66
C ILE A 342 -21.12 4.02 -7.21
N GLY A 343 -20.74 4.20 -8.46
CA GLY A 343 -20.61 5.53 -9.06
C GLY A 343 -19.29 6.23 -8.71
N SER A 344 -19.20 7.53 -9.05
CA SER A 344 -17.98 8.31 -8.88
C SER A 344 -17.79 8.88 -7.47
N ASP A 345 -18.88 9.23 -6.80
CA ASP A 345 -18.89 9.77 -5.45
C ASP A 345 -20.22 9.52 -4.76
N LEU A 346 -20.23 8.57 -3.85
CA LEU A 346 -21.35 8.27 -2.98
C LEU A 346 -21.09 8.93 -1.62
N VAL A 347 -21.98 9.86 -1.24
CA VAL A 347 -21.86 10.55 0.05
C VAL A 347 -22.75 9.89 1.10
N PHE A 348 -22.22 9.70 2.29
CA PHE A 348 -22.96 9.15 3.41
C PHE A 348 -24.08 10.10 3.85
N ASP A 349 -25.28 9.55 3.91
CA ASP A 349 -26.50 10.19 4.38
C ASP A 349 -27.05 9.43 5.59
N ALA A 350 -27.02 10.05 6.75
CA ALA A 350 -27.60 9.49 7.95
C ALA A 350 -28.99 10.07 8.17
N GLU A 351 -30.03 9.23 8.04
CA GLU A 351 -31.41 9.57 8.39
C GLU A 351 -32.01 10.76 7.62
N GLY A 352 -31.54 11.02 6.37
CA GLY A 352 -32.03 12.10 5.52
C GLY A 352 -31.28 13.42 5.67
N GLU A 353 -30.17 13.44 6.40
CA GLU A 353 -29.22 14.56 6.40
C GLU A 353 -28.14 14.32 5.34
N VAL A 354 -28.17 15.04 4.25
CA VAL A 354 -27.21 14.92 3.14
C VAL A 354 -26.36 16.17 3.03
N PRO A 355 -25.03 16.07 3.15
CA PRO A 355 -24.24 14.94 3.69
C PRO A 355 -24.31 14.90 5.22
N ALA A 356 -24.29 13.70 5.79
CA ALA A 356 -24.14 13.55 7.22
C ALA A 356 -22.74 14.00 7.66
N ILE A 357 -22.69 14.80 8.72
CA ILE A 357 -21.42 15.24 9.32
C ILE A 357 -21.07 14.32 10.48
N ILE A 358 -19.93 13.64 10.35
CA ILE A 358 -19.39 12.81 11.41
C ILE A 358 -18.41 13.64 12.24
N THR A 359 -18.74 13.87 13.52
CA THR A 359 -17.84 14.55 14.45
C THR A 359 -17.01 13.49 15.20
N LEU A 360 -15.69 13.55 15.04
CA LEU A 360 -14.75 12.71 15.77
C LEU A 360 -14.14 13.49 16.93
N GLU A 361 -14.11 12.86 18.10
CA GLU A 361 -13.53 13.38 19.33
C GLU A 361 -12.35 12.52 19.77
N GLU A 362 -11.39 13.12 20.44
CA GLU A 362 -10.21 12.47 20.99
C GLU A 362 -10.57 11.27 21.88
N GLY A 363 -9.94 10.12 21.64
CA GLY A 363 -10.13 8.89 22.42
C GLY A 363 -11.47 8.17 22.22
N ARG A 364 -12.34 8.68 21.35
CA ARG A 364 -13.68 8.13 21.10
C ARG A 364 -13.77 7.47 19.71
N SER A 365 -14.80 6.67 19.52
CA SER A 365 -15.10 6.10 18.20
C SER A 365 -16.50 6.45 17.72
N VAL A 366 -16.63 6.51 16.39
CA VAL A 366 -17.92 6.55 15.70
C VAL A 366 -18.00 5.29 14.84
N ASP A 367 -19.02 4.47 15.09
CA ASP A 367 -19.31 3.24 14.35
C ASP A 367 -20.40 3.52 13.32
N VAL A 368 -20.11 3.25 12.05
CA VAL A 368 -20.96 3.61 10.90
C VAL A 368 -21.41 2.35 10.17
N VAL A 369 -22.67 2.28 9.82
CA VAL A 369 -23.18 1.39 8.77
C VAL A 369 -23.50 2.24 7.57
N PHE A 370 -22.67 2.15 6.53
CA PHE A 370 -22.83 2.88 5.27
C PHE A 370 -23.31 1.95 4.17
N ARG A 371 -24.23 2.38 3.34
CA ARG A 371 -24.83 1.55 2.27
C ARG A 371 -24.61 2.14 0.89
N THR A 372 -24.67 1.28 -0.12
CA THR A 372 -24.45 1.65 -1.53
C THR A 372 -25.53 2.56 -2.14
N ASP A 373 -26.61 2.81 -1.43
CA ASP A 373 -27.62 3.83 -1.79
C ASP A 373 -27.40 5.19 -1.09
N GLY A 374 -26.27 5.32 -0.38
CA GLY A 374 -25.94 6.52 0.41
C GLY A 374 -26.47 6.49 1.83
N SER A 375 -27.48 5.68 2.11
CA SER A 375 -28.14 5.63 3.42
C SER A 375 -27.26 4.97 4.47
N GLY A 376 -27.60 5.20 5.72
CA GLY A 376 -26.96 4.52 6.83
C GLY A 376 -27.31 5.09 8.19
N SER A 377 -26.54 4.66 9.18
CA SER A 377 -26.65 5.11 10.55
C SER A 377 -25.27 5.13 11.20
N PHE A 378 -25.14 5.90 12.26
CA PHE A 378 -23.92 5.88 13.07
C PHE A 378 -24.22 5.92 14.57
N THR A 379 -23.27 5.44 15.34
CA THR A 379 -23.33 5.45 16.82
C THR A 379 -22.02 6.01 17.36
N VAL A 380 -22.10 6.95 18.26
CA VAL A 380 -20.93 7.49 18.99
C VAL A 380 -20.68 6.65 20.23
N ASN A 381 -19.44 6.21 20.39
CA ASN A 381 -19.00 5.40 21.51
C ASN A 381 -17.98 6.18 22.36
N ASP A 382 -18.00 5.98 23.67
CA ASP A 382 -17.13 6.69 24.61
C ASP A 382 -15.65 6.22 24.55
N ASN A 383 -15.38 5.10 23.89
CA ASN A 383 -14.04 4.55 23.76
C ASN A 383 -13.79 4.12 22.33
N GLN A 384 -12.53 4.11 21.95
CA GLN A 384 -12.08 3.49 20.70
C GLN A 384 -12.23 1.97 20.77
N VAL A 385 -12.44 1.36 19.61
CA VAL A 385 -12.39 -0.08 19.45
C VAL A 385 -10.92 -0.53 19.40
N ASP A 386 -10.59 -1.55 20.17
CA ASP A 386 -9.24 -2.14 20.15
C ASP A 386 -9.00 -2.89 18.84
N LEU A 387 -8.14 -2.33 18.00
CA LEU A 387 -7.78 -2.94 16.69
C LEU A 387 -7.13 -4.32 16.87
N ALA A 388 -6.39 -4.55 17.94
CA ALA A 388 -5.78 -5.86 18.18
C ALA A 388 -6.84 -6.94 18.43
N GLN A 389 -7.97 -6.59 19.05
CA GLN A 389 -9.10 -7.52 19.20
C GLN A 389 -9.74 -7.83 17.84
N ILE A 390 -9.89 -6.82 16.98
CA ILE A 390 -10.44 -7.01 15.64
C ILE A 390 -9.54 -7.94 14.83
N TYR A 391 -8.25 -7.68 14.80
CA TYR A 391 -7.28 -8.50 14.05
C TYR A 391 -7.25 -9.95 14.50
N ASN A 392 -7.44 -10.21 15.80
CA ASN A 392 -7.39 -11.57 16.36
C ASN A 392 -8.74 -12.28 16.38
N SER A 393 -9.86 -11.57 16.23
CA SER A 393 -11.22 -12.15 16.28
C SER A 393 -11.81 -12.46 14.92
N ALA A 394 -11.08 -12.17 13.85
CA ALA A 394 -11.57 -12.30 12.50
C ALA A 394 -11.80 -13.77 12.12
N ASP A 395 -13.02 -14.12 11.86
CA ASP A 395 -13.38 -15.36 11.19
C ASP A 395 -13.07 -15.23 9.70
N ALA A 396 -12.43 -16.23 9.10
CA ALA A 396 -12.24 -16.28 7.66
C ALA A 396 -13.58 -16.17 6.92
N CYS A 397 -13.57 -15.55 5.73
CA CYS A 397 -14.73 -15.52 4.87
C CYS A 397 -15.40 -16.90 4.79
N PRO A 398 -16.72 -17.02 4.93
CA PRO A 398 -17.41 -18.29 4.72
C PRO A 398 -17.08 -18.79 3.32
N SER A 399 -16.44 -19.95 3.22
CA SER A 399 -16.19 -20.58 1.92
C SER A 399 -17.53 -20.78 1.24
N SER A 400 -17.75 -20.19 0.07
CA SER A 400 -18.90 -20.48 -0.79
C SER A 400 -18.92 -21.99 -0.99
N GLY A 401 -19.93 -22.65 -0.42
CA GLY A 401 -20.00 -24.08 -0.22
C GLY A 401 -19.69 -24.91 -1.46
N GLY A 402 -18.57 -25.58 -1.39
CA GLY A 402 -18.13 -26.65 -2.28
C GLY A 402 -17.15 -27.49 -1.48
N GLY A 403 -17.67 -28.64 -0.98
CA GLY A 403 -17.03 -29.50 0.01
C GLY A 403 -15.65 -29.98 -0.34
N GLY A 404 -14.85 -30.18 0.68
CA GLY A 404 -13.63 -30.96 0.65
C GLY A 404 -12.47 -30.28 1.37
N GLY A 405 -12.34 -30.55 2.65
CA GLY A 405 -11.12 -30.29 3.38
C GLY A 405 -9.94 -30.98 2.69
N SER A 406 -8.96 -30.21 2.29
CA SER A 406 -7.64 -30.70 1.93
C SER A 406 -6.62 -30.09 2.84
N PRO A 407 -5.67 -30.88 3.35
CA PRO A 407 -4.59 -30.36 4.14
C PRO A 407 -3.74 -29.42 3.29
N SER A 408 -3.35 -28.31 3.86
CA SER A 408 -2.45 -27.31 3.30
C SER A 408 -1.21 -27.94 2.68
N LEU A 409 -1.24 -28.09 1.37
CA LEU A 409 -0.02 -28.16 0.57
C LEU A 409 0.52 -26.75 0.42
N PRO A 410 1.83 -26.53 0.52
CA PRO A 410 2.39 -25.24 0.20
C PRO A 410 2.06 -24.92 -1.24
N LEU A 411 1.23 -23.91 -1.44
CA LEU A 411 0.88 -23.43 -2.76
C LEU A 411 2.13 -22.76 -3.34
N LEU A 412 2.77 -23.45 -4.24
CA LEU A 412 3.78 -22.87 -5.12
C LEU A 412 3.01 -21.97 -6.09
N VAL A 413 2.92 -20.69 -5.74
CA VAL A 413 2.33 -19.70 -6.66
C VAL A 413 3.33 -19.47 -7.78
N THR A 414 3.15 -20.18 -8.86
CA THR A 414 3.84 -19.92 -10.12
C THR A 414 3.23 -18.65 -10.70
N LEU A 415 3.97 -17.56 -10.64
CA LEU A 415 3.62 -16.31 -11.32
C LEU A 415 3.56 -16.55 -12.81
N LEU A 416 2.37 -16.53 -13.38
CA LEU A 416 2.15 -16.29 -14.80
C LEU A 416 1.66 -14.85 -14.96
N CYS A 417 2.58 -13.90 -14.86
CA CYS A 417 2.36 -12.51 -15.28
C CYS A 417 2.78 -12.40 -16.75
N ILE A 418 1.88 -12.62 -17.70
CA ILE A 418 2.04 -12.26 -19.13
C ILE A 418 0.64 -12.31 -19.78
N PRO A 419 0.28 -11.45 -20.74
CA PRO A 419 0.71 -10.14 -21.22
C PRO A 419 -0.48 -9.18 -21.46
N ALA A 420 -0.72 -8.21 -20.64
CA ALA A 420 -1.67 -7.12 -20.98
C ALA A 420 -0.99 -5.77 -21.30
N LEU A 421 0.31 -5.65 -21.11
CA LEU A 421 1.06 -4.38 -21.23
C LEU A 421 1.36 -3.92 -22.67
N ARG A 422 0.91 -4.60 -23.71
CA ARG A 422 1.11 -4.16 -25.09
C ARG A 422 0.25 -2.96 -25.54
N ALA A 423 -0.66 -2.47 -24.70
CA ALA A 423 -1.54 -1.37 -25.03
C ALA A 423 -1.05 0.02 -24.54
N PHE A 424 -0.10 0.07 -23.62
CA PHE A 424 0.24 1.30 -22.89
C PHE A 424 1.28 2.20 -23.57
N ALA A 425 2.19 1.62 -24.35
CA ALA A 425 3.31 2.35 -24.99
C ALA A 425 2.93 3.29 -26.15
N ARG A 426 1.66 3.55 -26.41
CA ARG A 426 1.23 4.36 -27.59
C ARG A 426 0.58 5.70 -27.28
N ARG A 427 0.60 6.20 -26.05
CA ARG A 427 -0.11 7.44 -25.70
C ARG A 427 0.68 8.48 -24.88
N LEU A 428 1.99 8.40 -24.84
CA LEU A 428 2.82 9.50 -24.36
C LEU A 428 3.58 10.12 -25.55
N VAL A 429 2.89 10.85 -26.40
CA VAL A 429 3.41 11.89 -27.30
C VAL A 429 2.47 13.06 -27.24
#